data_9dd918e377581d32b1fb1a904923a915
#
_entry.id   9dd918e377581d32b1fb1a904923a915
#
_cell.length_a   1.000
_cell.length_b   1.000
_cell.length_c   1.000
_cell.angle_alpha   90.00
_cell.angle_beta   90.00
_cell.angle_gamma   90.00
#
_symmetry.space_group_name_H-M   'P 1'
#
loop_
_entity.id
_entity.type
_entity.pdbx_description
1 polymer ?
#
loop_
_entity_poly.entity_id
_entity_poly.type
_entity_poly.pdbx_seq_one_letter_code
_entity_poly.pdbx_strand_id
1 'polypeptide(L)'
;MAFILDETLHPDLFPLAFLVGDWQGTGAIQLLGADGGETGRRIEQRLSISHDGSPQLAWFMQTWVLELPAPVPGREDEPVDPGSVVRELLLKERGRFRTSGPLPGQDLARANAAQPGSPESFVSHGVSLEIEGGETWLGEVRGPRLQLAAEEAPHPHRLDATTFATRMFGMIGSRLMWLQEIGEDPHSLRAHFSVELDRA
;
A
#
# COMPACT_ATOMS: atom_id res chain seq x y z
N MET A 1 9.17 3.60 19.13
CA MET A 1 10.50 3.38 18.49
C MET A 1 10.84 4.67 17.78
N ALA A 2 12.05 5.25 17.99
CA ALA A 2 12.46 6.46 17.28
C ALA A 2 12.69 6.08 15.81
N PHE A 3 12.03 6.78 14.89
CA PHE A 3 12.30 6.64 13.47
C PHE A 3 13.63 7.33 13.17
N ILE A 4 14.62 6.59 12.71
CA ILE A 4 15.90 7.14 12.30
C ILE A 4 15.73 7.57 10.83
N LEU A 5 15.69 8.88 10.60
CA LEU A 5 15.67 9.43 9.25
C LEU A 5 17.04 9.15 8.60
N ASP A 6 17.03 8.56 7.43
CA ASP A 6 18.25 8.39 6.63
C ASP A 6 18.74 9.76 6.16
N GLU A 7 19.95 10.14 6.52
CA GLU A 7 20.56 11.45 6.19
C GLU A 7 20.74 11.65 4.67
N THR A 8 20.72 10.56 3.89
CA THR A 8 20.84 10.61 2.42
C THR A 8 19.49 10.73 1.70
N LEU A 9 18.37 10.66 2.44
CA LEU A 9 17.03 10.84 1.88
C LEU A 9 16.84 12.28 1.41
N HIS A 10 16.39 12.46 0.17
CA HIS A 10 16.09 13.79 -0.36
C HIS A 10 15.05 14.52 0.50
N PRO A 11 15.22 15.81 0.84
CA PRO A 11 14.31 16.55 1.74
C PRO A 11 12.85 16.53 1.30
N ASP A 12 12.56 16.60 0.00
CA ASP A 12 11.20 16.53 -0.53
C ASP A 12 10.49 15.22 -0.15
N LEU A 13 11.24 14.15 0.13
CA LEU A 13 10.70 12.84 0.46
C LEU A 13 10.48 12.61 1.96
N PHE A 14 10.85 13.55 2.83
CA PHE A 14 10.64 13.41 4.28
C PHE A 14 9.20 13.07 4.66
N PRO A 15 8.16 13.60 4.00
CA PRO A 15 6.78 13.18 4.29
C PRO A 15 6.49 11.69 4.03
N LEU A 16 7.26 11.05 3.14
CA LEU A 16 7.14 9.63 2.78
C LEU A 16 8.17 8.72 3.49
N ALA A 17 9.03 9.28 4.35
CA ALA A 17 10.13 8.55 4.98
C ALA A 17 9.67 7.31 5.75
N PHE A 18 8.45 7.31 6.31
CA PHE A 18 7.87 6.17 7.03
C PHE A 18 7.66 4.93 6.16
N LEU A 19 7.55 5.10 4.84
CA LEU A 19 7.40 4.02 3.88
C LEU A 19 8.73 3.33 3.54
N VAL A 20 9.86 4.04 3.64
CA VAL A 20 11.18 3.54 3.21
C VAL A 20 11.59 2.30 3.97
N GLY A 21 11.97 1.25 3.25
CA GLY A 21 12.45 -0.02 3.78
C GLY A 21 11.86 -1.23 3.06
N ASP A 22 12.23 -2.39 3.56
CA ASP A 22 11.71 -3.67 3.11
C ASP A 22 10.63 -4.14 4.09
N TRP A 23 9.52 -4.59 3.54
CA TRP A 23 8.33 -4.97 4.26
C TRP A 23 7.84 -6.33 3.78
N GLN A 24 7.37 -7.15 4.69
CA GLN A 24 6.76 -8.43 4.36
C GLN A 24 5.60 -8.77 5.30
N GLY A 25 4.62 -9.47 4.80
CA GLY A 25 3.50 -9.87 5.62
C GLY A 25 2.40 -10.55 4.83
N THR A 26 1.24 -10.62 5.46
CA THR A 26 0.09 -11.35 4.91
C THR A 26 -1.16 -10.48 4.92
N GLY A 27 -2.15 -10.91 4.17
CA GLY A 27 -3.41 -10.22 4.05
C GLY A 27 -4.45 -11.04 3.32
N ALA A 28 -5.41 -10.33 2.76
CA ALA A 28 -6.48 -10.90 1.96
C ALA A 28 -6.69 -10.11 0.67
N ILE A 29 -7.14 -10.80 -0.36
CA ILE A 29 -7.63 -10.22 -1.60
C ILE A 29 -9.03 -10.78 -1.88
N GLN A 30 -9.91 -9.95 -2.43
CA GLN A 30 -11.19 -10.35 -2.99
C GLN A 30 -11.02 -10.56 -4.49
N LEU A 31 -11.19 -11.80 -4.94
CA LEU A 31 -11.15 -12.17 -6.35
C LEU A 31 -12.56 -12.48 -6.84
N LEU A 32 -12.86 -12.06 -8.07
CA LEU A 32 -14.11 -12.46 -8.72
C LEU A 32 -13.97 -13.89 -9.22
N GLY A 33 -14.85 -14.78 -8.75
CA GLY A 33 -14.92 -16.15 -9.24
C GLY A 33 -15.48 -16.24 -10.66
N ALA A 34 -15.31 -17.39 -11.31
CA ALA A 34 -15.84 -17.63 -12.65
C ALA A 34 -17.38 -17.58 -12.73
N ASP A 35 -18.05 -17.74 -11.60
CA ASP A 35 -19.50 -17.63 -11.42
C ASP A 35 -19.99 -16.20 -11.12
N GLY A 36 -19.07 -15.23 -11.09
CA GLY A 36 -19.35 -13.84 -10.73
C GLY A 36 -19.43 -13.60 -9.21
N GLY A 37 -19.23 -14.63 -8.39
CA GLY A 37 -19.13 -14.51 -6.94
C GLY A 37 -17.78 -13.98 -6.47
N GLU A 38 -17.75 -13.22 -5.38
CA GLU A 38 -16.50 -12.78 -4.77
C GLU A 38 -15.94 -13.88 -3.87
N THR A 39 -14.65 -14.17 -4.02
CA THR A 39 -13.94 -15.15 -3.20
C THR A 39 -12.74 -14.50 -2.52
N GLY A 40 -12.75 -14.50 -1.20
CA GLY A 40 -11.60 -14.07 -0.40
C GLY A 40 -10.48 -15.10 -0.46
N ARG A 41 -9.27 -14.66 -0.79
CA ARG A 41 -8.05 -15.49 -0.79
C ARG A 41 -7.01 -14.87 0.13
N ARG A 42 -6.26 -15.74 0.81
CA ARG A 42 -5.10 -15.28 1.60
C ARG A 42 -3.95 -14.95 0.66
N ILE A 43 -3.21 -13.93 1.02
CA ILE A 43 -2.03 -13.49 0.27
C ILE A 43 -0.83 -13.32 1.19
N GLU A 44 0.36 -13.50 0.60
CA GLU A 44 1.63 -13.02 1.13
C GLU A 44 2.11 -11.88 0.24
N GLN A 45 2.71 -10.86 0.86
CA GLN A 45 3.23 -9.73 0.12
C GLN A 45 4.62 -9.34 0.59
N ARG A 46 5.45 -8.93 -0.36
CA ARG A 46 6.73 -8.26 -0.14
C ARG A 46 6.72 -6.92 -0.84
N LEU A 47 7.17 -5.92 -0.14
CA LEU A 47 7.22 -4.55 -0.61
C LEU A 47 8.59 -3.97 -0.26
N SER A 48 9.27 -3.42 -1.27
CA SER A 48 10.53 -2.70 -1.11
C SER A 48 10.34 -1.27 -1.56
N ILE A 49 10.63 -0.32 -0.70
CA ILE A 49 10.61 1.11 -0.98
C ILE A 49 11.98 1.67 -0.66
N SER A 50 12.68 2.14 -1.68
CA SER A 50 14.06 2.59 -1.56
C SER A 50 14.28 3.94 -2.24
N HIS A 51 15.42 4.59 -1.93
CA HIS A 51 15.86 5.84 -2.54
C HIS A 51 17.33 5.76 -2.90
N ASP A 52 17.75 6.65 -3.77
CA ASP A 52 19.13 6.84 -4.24
C ASP A 52 19.63 8.28 -3.99
N GLY A 53 18.92 9.04 -3.14
CA GLY A 53 19.17 10.46 -2.88
C GLY A 53 18.50 11.40 -3.88
N SER A 54 17.88 10.91 -4.94
CA SER A 54 17.06 11.70 -5.86
C SER A 54 15.68 12.03 -5.26
N PRO A 55 14.92 13.01 -5.80
CA PRO A 55 13.60 13.39 -5.26
C PRO A 55 12.49 12.41 -5.65
N GLN A 56 12.77 11.11 -5.58
CA GLN A 56 11.82 10.03 -5.82
C GLN A 56 12.14 8.79 -5.00
N LEU A 57 11.10 8.02 -4.62
CA LEU A 57 11.26 6.68 -4.05
C LEU A 57 10.97 5.65 -5.12
N ALA A 58 11.80 4.62 -5.20
CA ALA A 58 11.50 3.43 -5.96
C ALA A 58 10.49 2.56 -5.20
N TRP A 59 9.48 2.08 -5.90
CA TRP A 59 8.45 1.15 -5.43
C TRP A 59 8.61 -0.19 -6.11
N PHE A 60 8.67 -1.26 -5.33
CA PHE A 60 8.64 -2.63 -5.84
C PHE A 60 7.79 -3.51 -4.95
N MET A 61 6.76 -4.13 -5.51
CA MET A 61 5.83 -4.99 -4.79
C MET A 61 5.67 -6.34 -5.49
N GLN A 62 5.59 -7.39 -4.71
CA GLN A 62 5.20 -8.73 -5.16
C GLN A 62 4.13 -9.29 -4.24
N THR A 63 3.10 -9.87 -4.82
CA THR A 63 1.98 -10.47 -4.11
C THR A 63 1.76 -11.89 -4.60
N TRP A 64 1.66 -12.83 -3.68
CA TRP A 64 1.35 -14.24 -3.95
C TRP A 64 0.03 -14.61 -3.31
N VAL A 65 -0.80 -15.34 -4.03
CA VAL A 65 -1.94 -16.05 -3.44
C VAL A 65 -1.42 -17.30 -2.75
N LEU A 66 -1.95 -17.56 -1.56
CA LEU A 66 -1.61 -18.73 -0.76
C LEU A 66 -2.73 -19.77 -0.91
N GLU A 67 -2.36 -20.93 -1.43
CA GLU A 67 -3.23 -22.10 -1.43
C GLU A 67 -2.87 -22.99 -0.24
N LEU A 68 -3.80 -23.06 0.71
CA LEU A 68 -3.68 -23.93 1.87
C LEU A 68 -4.10 -25.34 1.46
N PRO A 69 -3.43 -26.39 1.95
CA PRO A 69 -3.88 -27.76 1.75
C PRO A 69 -5.28 -27.94 2.36
N ALA A 70 -6.06 -28.84 1.77
CA ALA A 70 -7.33 -29.20 2.34
C ALA A 70 -7.15 -29.73 3.78
N PRO A 71 -8.01 -29.34 4.73
CA PRO A 71 -7.94 -29.86 6.09
C PRO A 71 -8.06 -31.39 6.08
N VAL A 72 -7.21 -32.04 6.86
CA VAL A 72 -7.28 -33.50 7.02
C VAL A 72 -8.46 -33.83 7.95
N PRO A 73 -9.40 -34.68 7.55
CA PRO A 73 -10.52 -35.05 8.40
C PRO A 73 -10.08 -35.54 9.79
N GLY A 74 -10.61 -34.95 10.85
CA GLY A 74 -10.24 -35.21 12.24
C GLY A 74 -8.99 -34.52 12.74
N ARG A 75 -8.40 -33.59 11.95
CA ARG A 75 -7.22 -32.78 12.30
C ARG A 75 -7.37 -31.34 11.87
N GLU A 76 -8.60 -30.84 11.84
CA GLU A 76 -8.93 -29.49 11.33
C GLU A 76 -8.27 -28.38 12.17
N ASP A 77 -7.96 -28.65 13.43
CA ASP A 77 -7.33 -27.72 14.37
C ASP A 77 -5.79 -27.78 14.35
N GLU A 78 -5.19 -28.71 13.60
CA GLU A 78 -3.71 -28.78 13.53
C GLU A 78 -3.15 -27.62 12.68
N PRO A 79 -2.03 -27.01 13.11
CA PRO A 79 -1.36 -25.97 12.32
C PRO A 79 -0.97 -26.52 10.94
N VAL A 80 -1.26 -25.75 9.90
CA VAL A 80 -0.84 -26.08 8.53
C VAL A 80 0.68 -26.07 8.45
N ASP A 81 1.27 -27.14 7.95
CA ASP A 81 2.71 -27.18 7.65
C ASP A 81 3.07 -26.09 6.64
N PRO A 82 3.95 -25.13 6.99
CA PRO A 82 4.38 -24.08 6.08
C PRO A 82 4.94 -24.59 4.75
N GLY A 83 5.54 -25.78 4.74
CA GLY A 83 6.07 -26.44 3.55
C GLY A 83 5.00 -26.94 2.59
N SER A 84 3.77 -27.12 3.05
CA SER A 84 2.62 -27.57 2.23
C SER A 84 1.83 -26.42 1.59
N VAL A 85 2.14 -25.17 1.90
CA VAL A 85 1.47 -24.00 1.34
C VAL A 85 2.04 -23.71 -0.06
N VAL A 86 1.18 -23.78 -1.07
CA VAL A 86 1.54 -23.40 -2.43
C VAL A 86 1.41 -21.88 -2.59
N ARG A 87 2.42 -21.27 -3.20
CA ARG A 87 2.47 -19.83 -3.50
C ARG A 87 2.40 -19.62 -5.00
N GLU A 88 1.36 -18.94 -5.46
CA GLU A 88 1.21 -18.53 -6.86
C GLU A 88 1.41 -17.02 -6.97
N LEU A 89 2.34 -16.57 -7.81
CA LEU A 89 2.57 -15.15 -8.05
C LEU A 89 1.35 -14.54 -8.76
N LEU A 90 0.67 -13.65 -8.05
CA LEU A 90 -0.51 -12.96 -8.55
C LEU A 90 -0.15 -11.63 -9.23
N LEU A 91 0.68 -10.81 -8.57
CA LEU A 91 0.95 -9.45 -8.99
C LEU A 91 2.40 -9.07 -8.70
N LYS A 92 2.97 -8.32 -9.64
CA LYS A 92 4.26 -7.67 -9.50
C LYS A 92 4.13 -6.25 -10.02
N GLU A 93 4.39 -5.28 -9.15
CA GLU A 93 4.38 -3.87 -9.50
C GLU A 93 5.75 -3.23 -9.30
N ARG A 94 6.07 -2.29 -10.18
CA ARG A 94 7.19 -1.36 -10.03
C ARG A 94 6.70 0.04 -10.29
N GLY A 95 7.28 1.01 -9.62
CA GLY A 95 6.87 2.40 -9.79
C GLY A 95 7.77 3.37 -9.05
N ARG A 96 7.32 4.63 -9.00
CA ARG A 96 8.05 5.71 -8.36
C ARG A 96 7.09 6.66 -7.66
N PHE A 97 7.40 6.95 -6.40
CA PHE A 97 6.74 8.03 -5.67
C PHE A 97 7.45 9.34 -5.87
N ARG A 98 6.68 10.42 -5.94
CA ARG A 98 7.15 11.81 -5.86
C ARG A 98 6.21 12.62 -4.97
N THR A 99 6.74 13.69 -4.38
CA THR A 99 5.96 14.69 -3.67
C THR A 99 5.95 16.01 -4.44
N SER A 100 4.85 16.74 -4.33
CA SER A 100 4.69 18.07 -4.96
C SER A 100 4.74 19.25 -3.96
N GLY A 101 5.19 18.98 -2.73
CA GLY A 101 5.24 19.98 -1.67
C GLY A 101 3.92 20.13 -0.90
N PRO A 102 3.85 21.09 0.04
CA PRO A 102 2.65 21.34 0.86
C PRO A 102 1.44 21.68 0.00
N LEU A 103 0.30 21.08 0.32
CA LEU A 103 -0.96 21.42 -0.33
C LEU A 103 -1.40 22.84 0.06
N PRO A 104 -2.12 23.57 -0.83
CA PRO A 104 -2.58 24.93 -0.54
C PRO A 104 -3.62 24.97 0.59
N GLY A 105 -3.77 26.15 1.21
CA GLY A 105 -4.80 26.40 2.22
C GLY A 105 -4.47 25.93 3.64
N GLN A 106 -3.24 25.44 3.88
CA GLN A 106 -2.79 25.02 5.21
C GLN A 106 -2.09 26.15 5.97
N ASP A 107 -2.28 26.20 7.29
CA ASP A 107 -1.56 27.11 8.17
C ASP A 107 -0.20 26.52 8.57
N LEU A 108 0.79 26.76 7.72
CA LEU A 108 2.16 26.27 7.94
C LEU A 108 2.81 26.88 9.19
N ALA A 109 2.47 28.13 9.54
CA ALA A 109 3.00 28.78 10.73
C ALA A 109 2.51 28.08 11.99
N ARG A 110 1.21 27.74 12.04
CA ARG A 110 0.62 26.97 13.14
C ARG A 110 1.23 25.57 13.22
N ALA A 111 1.37 24.88 12.09
CA ALA A 111 1.96 23.55 12.05
C ALA A 111 3.40 23.55 12.58
N ASN A 112 4.21 24.53 12.18
CA ASN A 112 5.60 24.65 12.63
C ASN A 112 5.72 25.04 14.12
N ALA A 113 4.71 25.70 14.69
CA ALA A 113 4.67 26.07 16.11
C ALA A 113 4.13 24.94 16.99
N ALA A 114 3.50 23.92 16.41
CA ALA A 114 2.92 22.80 17.13
C ALA A 114 3.99 21.85 17.68
N GLN A 115 3.63 21.07 18.70
CA GLN A 115 4.52 20.04 19.24
C GLN A 115 4.83 19.00 18.15
N PRO A 116 6.12 18.72 17.87
CA PRO A 116 6.49 17.71 16.90
C PRO A 116 5.81 16.35 17.16
N GLY A 117 5.21 15.78 16.11
CA GLY A 117 4.48 14.51 16.19
C GLY A 117 3.02 14.63 16.66
N SER A 118 2.55 15.82 17.04
CA SER A 118 1.13 16.06 17.26
C SER A 118 0.37 16.16 15.93
N PRO A 119 -0.95 15.87 15.90
CA PRO A 119 -1.75 15.98 14.67
C PRO A 119 -1.70 17.39 14.04
N GLU A 120 -1.51 18.43 14.85
CA GLU A 120 -1.42 19.83 14.41
C GLU A 120 -0.10 20.14 13.72
N SER A 121 0.98 19.37 13.99
CA SER A 121 2.28 19.52 13.33
C SER A 121 2.33 18.91 11.94
N PHE A 122 1.36 18.08 11.58
CA PHE A 122 1.36 17.40 10.29
C PHE A 122 0.82 18.30 9.18
N VAL A 123 1.66 18.51 8.17
CA VAL A 123 1.32 19.20 6.92
C VAL A 123 1.00 18.16 5.86
N SER A 124 -0.08 18.38 5.10
CA SER A 124 -0.40 17.54 3.94
C SER A 124 0.48 17.93 2.75
N HIS A 125 1.07 16.95 2.10
CA HIS A 125 1.84 17.13 0.87
C HIS A 125 1.19 16.34 -0.26
N GLY A 126 1.18 16.91 -1.46
CA GLY A 126 0.74 16.19 -2.64
C GLY A 126 1.70 15.07 -2.98
N VAL A 127 1.16 13.94 -3.43
CA VAL A 127 1.94 12.74 -3.78
C VAL A 127 1.45 12.17 -5.10
N SER A 128 2.37 11.71 -5.94
CA SER A 128 2.10 10.86 -7.07
C SER A 128 2.83 9.51 -6.93
N LEU A 129 2.21 8.43 -7.40
CA LEU A 129 2.82 7.13 -7.61
C LEU A 129 2.59 6.75 -9.08
N GLU A 130 3.66 6.69 -9.85
CA GLU A 130 3.64 6.26 -11.24
C GLU A 130 4.05 4.79 -11.30
N ILE A 131 3.16 3.92 -11.79
CA ILE A 131 3.42 2.49 -11.97
C ILE A 131 3.95 2.24 -13.39
N GLU A 132 4.94 1.37 -13.51
CA GLU A 132 5.39 0.89 -14.83
C GLU A 132 4.24 0.16 -15.53
N GLY A 133 3.86 0.65 -16.71
CA GLY A 133 2.65 0.20 -17.42
C GLY A 133 1.65 1.32 -17.67
N GLY A 134 1.88 2.50 -17.07
CA GLY A 134 1.15 3.74 -17.36
C GLY A 134 0.10 4.15 -16.34
N GLU A 135 -0.09 3.37 -15.29
CA GLU A 135 -1.01 3.71 -14.20
C GLU A 135 -0.43 4.81 -13.30
N THR A 136 -1.20 5.86 -13.05
CA THR A 136 -0.82 6.97 -12.18
C THR A 136 -1.82 7.14 -11.05
N TRP A 137 -1.30 7.15 -9.83
CA TRP A 137 -2.04 7.41 -8.61
C TRP A 137 -1.70 8.78 -8.07
N LEU A 138 -2.70 9.57 -7.73
CA LEU A 138 -2.55 10.92 -7.17
C LEU A 138 -3.20 10.98 -5.79
N GLY A 139 -2.63 11.78 -4.90
CA GLY A 139 -3.20 11.95 -3.58
C GLY A 139 -2.35 12.77 -2.64
N GLU A 140 -2.45 12.45 -1.36
CA GLU A 140 -1.77 13.20 -0.30
C GLU A 140 -1.17 12.31 0.77
N VAL A 141 -0.11 12.82 1.39
CA VAL A 141 0.46 12.27 2.63
C VAL A 141 0.33 13.30 3.75
N ARG A 142 -0.12 12.83 4.92
CA ARG A 142 -0.17 13.63 6.14
C ARG A 142 0.25 12.80 7.34
N GLY A 143 1.37 13.17 7.98
CA GLY A 143 1.98 12.34 9.00
C GLY A 143 2.26 10.92 8.48
N PRO A 144 2.01 9.87 9.25
CA PRO A 144 2.27 8.50 8.82
C PRO A 144 1.10 7.88 8.02
N ARG A 145 0.36 8.68 7.26
CA ARG A 145 -0.77 8.25 6.43
C ARG A 145 -0.65 8.80 5.02
N LEU A 146 -0.75 7.93 4.04
CA LEU A 146 -0.79 8.23 2.61
C LEU A 146 -2.11 7.74 2.02
N GLN A 147 -2.77 8.58 1.24
CA GLN A 147 -3.98 8.25 0.49
C GLN A 147 -3.77 8.60 -0.98
N LEU A 148 -4.11 7.66 -1.86
CA LEU A 148 -3.97 7.80 -3.31
C LEU A 148 -5.26 7.37 -3.97
N ALA A 149 -5.56 7.94 -5.13
CA ALA A 149 -6.65 7.55 -6.01
C ALA A 149 -6.15 7.47 -7.47
N ALA A 150 -6.73 6.55 -8.22
CA ALA A 150 -6.58 6.45 -9.67
C ALA A 150 -7.96 6.33 -10.30
N GLU A 151 -8.23 7.15 -11.33
CA GLU A 151 -9.53 7.17 -12.02
C GLU A 151 -9.61 6.10 -13.11
N GLU A 152 -8.44 5.64 -13.59
CA GLU A 152 -8.32 4.67 -14.69
C GLU A 152 -7.37 3.52 -14.29
N ALA A 153 -7.55 3.00 -13.07
CA ALA A 153 -6.80 1.81 -12.65
C ALA A 153 -7.25 0.59 -13.47
N PRO A 154 -6.32 -0.32 -13.85
CA PRO A 154 -6.69 -1.56 -14.51
C PRO A 154 -7.69 -2.36 -13.67
N HIS A 155 -8.77 -2.84 -14.31
CA HIS A 155 -9.73 -3.68 -13.61
C HIS A 155 -9.11 -5.06 -13.32
N PRO A 156 -9.08 -5.51 -12.06
CA PRO A 156 -8.33 -6.73 -11.68
C PRO A 156 -8.87 -8.02 -12.30
N HIS A 157 -10.11 -8.00 -12.81
CA HIS A 157 -10.79 -9.17 -13.38
C HIS A 157 -11.25 -8.98 -14.84
N ARG A 158 -10.96 -7.82 -15.43
CA ARG A 158 -11.38 -7.49 -16.80
C ARG A 158 -10.26 -6.72 -17.49
N LEU A 159 -9.52 -7.40 -18.36
CA LEU A 159 -8.35 -6.87 -19.05
C LEU A 159 -8.66 -5.67 -19.98
N ASP A 160 -9.92 -5.51 -20.37
CA ASP A 160 -10.43 -4.48 -21.28
C ASP A 160 -11.13 -3.31 -20.57
N ALA A 161 -11.11 -3.29 -19.23
CA ALA A 161 -11.80 -2.29 -18.44
C ALA A 161 -10.89 -1.62 -17.41
N THR A 162 -11.17 -0.35 -17.16
CA THR A 162 -10.61 0.42 -16.05
C THR A 162 -11.63 0.57 -14.94
N THR A 163 -11.18 0.95 -13.76
CA THR A 163 -11.99 1.14 -12.57
C THR A 163 -11.45 2.30 -11.76
N PHE A 164 -12.31 2.92 -10.96
CA PHE A 164 -11.85 3.84 -9.92
C PHE A 164 -11.24 3.02 -8.77
N ALA A 165 -10.10 3.46 -8.29
CA ALA A 165 -9.43 2.76 -7.20
C ALA A 165 -8.80 3.74 -6.20
N THR A 166 -8.74 3.32 -4.94
CA THR A 166 -8.00 4.04 -3.89
C THR A 166 -6.98 3.12 -3.24
N ARG A 167 -5.87 3.72 -2.78
CA ARG A 167 -4.87 3.08 -1.93
C ARG A 167 -4.68 3.91 -0.67
N MET A 168 -4.71 3.27 0.47
CA MET A 168 -4.44 3.90 1.75
C MET A 168 -3.34 3.14 2.47
N PHE A 169 -2.31 3.88 2.89
CA PHE A 169 -1.21 3.35 3.71
C PHE A 169 -1.19 4.06 5.04
N GLY A 170 -0.87 3.34 6.10
CA GLY A 170 -0.75 3.92 7.43
C GLY A 170 0.12 3.08 8.35
N MET A 171 0.83 3.74 9.27
CA MET A 171 1.58 3.05 10.32
C MET A 171 0.70 2.82 11.54
N ILE A 172 0.64 1.59 12.01
CA ILE A 172 0.04 1.21 13.29
C ILE A 172 1.12 0.53 14.13
N GLY A 173 1.63 1.26 15.12
CA GLY A 173 2.82 0.84 15.84
C GLY A 173 4.05 0.79 14.93
N SER A 174 4.63 -0.39 14.74
CA SER A 174 5.76 -0.62 13.83
C SER A 174 5.38 -1.28 12.52
N ARG A 175 4.09 -1.52 12.28
CA ARG A 175 3.57 -2.21 11.10
C ARG A 175 3.04 -1.24 10.07
N LEU A 176 3.27 -1.54 8.82
CA LEU A 176 2.65 -0.84 7.69
C LEU A 176 1.37 -1.57 7.30
N MET A 177 0.25 -0.88 7.44
CA MET A 177 -1.05 -1.35 6.98
C MET A 177 -1.38 -0.67 5.66
N TRP A 178 -1.87 -1.43 4.68
CA TRP A 178 -2.43 -0.79 3.51
C TRP A 178 -3.66 -1.53 2.96
N LEU A 179 -4.53 -0.74 2.37
CA LEU A 179 -5.80 -1.15 1.81
C LEU A 179 -5.87 -0.62 0.37
N GLN A 180 -6.35 -1.44 -0.55
CA GLN A 180 -6.82 -0.98 -1.85
C GLN A 180 -8.30 -1.26 -1.97
N GLU A 181 -9.05 -0.27 -2.40
CA GLU A 181 -10.45 -0.37 -2.75
C GLU A 181 -10.61 -0.13 -4.25
N ILE A 182 -11.60 -0.76 -4.85
CA ILE A 182 -11.96 -0.63 -6.26
C ILE A 182 -13.46 -0.46 -6.41
N GLY A 183 -13.88 0.22 -7.46
CA GLY A 183 -15.29 0.41 -7.80
C GLY A 183 -15.47 0.95 -9.20
N GLU A 184 -16.69 0.96 -9.69
CA GLU A 184 -17.03 1.59 -10.99
C GLU A 184 -16.92 3.12 -10.89
N ASP A 185 -17.13 3.66 -9.68
CA ASP A 185 -17.06 5.09 -9.35
C ASP A 185 -16.62 5.29 -7.90
N PRO A 186 -16.32 6.55 -7.45
CA PRO A 186 -15.90 6.85 -6.09
C PRO A 186 -16.91 6.51 -4.98
N HIS A 187 -18.17 6.26 -5.32
CA HIS A 187 -19.24 5.97 -4.34
C HIS A 187 -19.52 4.47 -4.21
N SER A 188 -18.97 3.65 -5.11
CA SER A 188 -19.17 2.20 -5.18
C SER A 188 -17.94 1.39 -4.74
N LEU A 189 -17.00 2.01 -4.02
CA LEU A 189 -15.76 1.40 -3.59
C LEU A 189 -15.98 0.20 -2.65
N ARG A 190 -15.24 -0.87 -2.91
CA ARG A 190 -15.18 -2.08 -2.09
C ARG A 190 -13.75 -2.50 -1.85
N ALA A 191 -13.48 -3.07 -0.68
CA ALA A 191 -12.16 -3.57 -0.35
C ALA A 191 -11.74 -4.67 -1.34
N HIS A 192 -10.59 -4.50 -1.95
CA HIS A 192 -9.98 -5.46 -2.88
C HIS A 192 -8.74 -6.10 -2.26
N PHE A 193 -7.81 -5.29 -1.75
CA PHE A 193 -6.67 -5.75 -0.98
C PHE A 193 -6.72 -5.19 0.44
N SER A 194 -6.29 -6.01 1.42
CA SER A 194 -6.00 -5.57 2.77
C SER A 194 -4.79 -6.34 3.29
N VAL A 195 -3.73 -5.63 3.67
CA VAL A 195 -2.44 -6.24 4.02
C VAL A 195 -1.84 -5.57 5.26
N GLU A 196 -1.23 -6.40 6.10
CA GLU A 196 -0.45 -5.99 7.25
C GLU A 196 0.99 -6.47 7.06
N LEU A 197 1.95 -5.54 7.12
CA LEU A 197 3.34 -5.78 6.81
C LEU A 197 4.23 -5.41 8.01
N ASP A 198 5.09 -6.32 8.39
CA ASP A 198 6.20 -6.08 9.30
C ASP A 198 7.44 -5.66 8.51
N ARG A 199 8.32 -4.90 9.14
CA ARG A 199 9.61 -4.56 8.56
C ARG A 199 10.48 -5.82 8.48
N ALA A 200 11.03 -6.13 7.29
CA ALA A 200 11.87 -7.31 7.04
C ALA A 200 13.30 -7.14 7.54
#